data_aa3bb7dc7cd1eba6c512e42b66c7e531
#
_entry.id   aa3bb7dc7cd1eba6c512e42b66c7e531
#
_cell.length_a   1.000
_cell.length_b   1.000
_cell.length_c   1.000
_cell.angle_alpha   90.00
_cell.angle_beta   90.00
_cell.angle_gamma   90.00
#
_symmetry.space_group_name_H-M   'P 1'
#
loop_
_entity.id
_entity.type
_entity.pdbx_description
1 polymer ?
#
loop_
_entity_poly.entity_id
_entity_poly.type
_entity_poly.pdbx_seq_one_letter_code
_entity_poly.pdbx_strand_id
1 'polypeptide(L)'
;MTIDQGSRSGIKQNMTVVNGYGLVGVVRNVFPNSSIVLLASDPSFKIGVRMARNQSIGILSGQGSNSGILELLDNTAKIMKNDILLSRGSTNNTPFVPGVPVGFVTKASDSTNSVSQVADVSFYANLNALGIVSVILKASDSNPGNALIPEAPKPTPIPTVTVYATPTASPSPSKS
;
A
#
# COMPACT_ATOMS: atom_id res chain seq x y z
N MET A 1 -11.23 18.79 7.41
CA MET A 1 -11.12 18.86 8.90
C MET A 1 -9.83 19.59 9.25
N THR A 2 -9.82 20.39 10.33
CA THR A 2 -8.60 21.05 10.84
C THR A 2 -8.14 20.32 12.11
N ILE A 3 -6.83 20.16 12.26
CA ILE A 3 -6.18 19.66 13.48
C ILE A 3 -5.29 20.75 14.07
N ASP A 4 -5.07 20.71 15.38
CA ASP A 4 -4.34 21.71 16.19
C ASP A 4 -2.82 21.49 16.23
N GLN A 5 -2.29 20.77 15.25
CA GLN A 5 -0.88 20.50 15.08
C GLN A 5 -0.43 20.85 13.66
N GLY A 6 0.76 21.43 13.53
CA GLY A 6 1.28 21.92 12.27
C GLY A 6 2.76 21.62 12.04
N SER A 7 3.41 22.45 11.23
CA SER A 7 4.80 22.23 10.84
C SER A 7 5.79 22.26 12.02
N ARG A 8 5.48 22.97 13.10
CA ARG A 8 6.29 22.97 14.34
C ARG A 8 6.34 21.60 15.03
N SER A 9 5.31 20.77 14.81
CA SER A 9 5.24 19.38 15.31
C SER A 9 5.78 18.35 14.31
N GLY A 10 6.45 18.81 13.25
CA GLY A 10 7.02 17.94 12.22
C GLY A 10 6.01 17.46 11.16
N ILE A 11 4.77 17.97 11.18
CA ILE A 11 3.77 17.64 10.18
C ILE A 11 4.13 18.25 8.83
N LYS A 12 3.99 17.46 7.77
CA LYS A 12 4.20 17.86 6.38
C LYS A 12 2.98 17.51 5.55
N GLN A 13 2.84 18.19 4.42
CA GLN A 13 1.81 17.85 3.43
C GLN A 13 1.98 16.40 2.97
N ASN A 14 0.87 15.77 2.63
CA ASN A 14 0.80 14.37 2.19
C ASN A 14 1.19 13.33 3.27
N MET A 15 1.08 13.67 4.55
CA MET A 15 1.21 12.68 5.62
C MET A 15 -0.13 11.99 5.87
N THR A 16 -0.07 10.69 6.15
CA THR A 16 -1.26 9.87 6.47
C THR A 16 -1.78 10.21 7.85
N VAL A 17 -3.09 10.37 7.98
CA VAL A 17 -3.81 10.59 9.24
C VAL A 17 -4.65 9.38 9.57
N VAL A 18 -4.51 8.87 10.79
CA VAL A 18 -5.20 7.68 11.30
C VAL A 18 -5.83 7.95 12.66
N ASN A 19 -6.70 7.05 13.09
CA ASN A 19 -7.16 6.95 14.48
C ASN A 19 -7.04 5.50 14.97
N GLY A 20 -7.54 5.20 16.15
CA GLY A 20 -7.51 3.84 16.73
C GLY A 20 -8.24 2.77 15.91
N TYR A 21 -9.08 3.15 14.95
CA TYR A 21 -9.84 2.23 14.11
C TYR A 21 -9.26 2.07 12.70
N GLY A 22 -8.59 3.10 12.17
CA GLY A 22 -8.01 3.03 10.83
C GLY A 22 -7.74 4.38 10.19
N LEU A 23 -7.77 4.40 8.87
CA LEU A 23 -7.48 5.57 8.06
C LEU A 23 -8.55 6.66 8.24
N VAL A 24 -8.10 7.87 8.54
CA VAL A 24 -8.95 9.07 8.61
C VAL A 24 -8.83 9.90 7.34
N GLY A 25 -7.61 10.05 6.80
CA GLY A 25 -7.38 10.87 5.62
C GLY A 25 -5.90 11.18 5.40
N VAL A 26 -5.66 12.32 4.75
CA VAL A 26 -4.31 12.81 4.42
C VAL A 26 -4.19 14.29 4.71
N VAL A 27 -3.02 14.73 5.16
CA VAL A 27 -2.72 16.14 5.38
C VAL A 27 -2.65 16.87 4.04
N ARG A 28 -3.54 17.85 3.85
CA ARG A 28 -3.63 18.63 2.61
C ARG A 28 -2.81 19.92 2.68
N ASN A 29 -3.02 20.71 3.73
CA ASN A 29 -2.34 21.97 3.95
C ASN A 29 -1.74 22.00 5.36
N VAL A 30 -0.58 22.65 5.51
CA VAL A 30 0.13 22.75 6.79
C VAL A 30 0.44 24.20 7.10
N PHE A 31 0.10 24.60 8.32
CA PHE A 31 0.41 25.91 8.91
C PHE A 31 1.34 25.71 10.12
N PRO A 32 1.88 26.75 10.72
CA PRO A 32 2.81 26.60 11.84
C PRO A 32 2.25 25.80 13.03
N ASN A 33 0.98 26.04 13.40
CA ASN A 33 0.34 25.45 14.59
C ASN A 33 -0.90 24.60 14.26
N SER A 34 -1.28 24.49 13.00
CA SER A 34 -2.47 23.72 12.58
C SER A 34 -2.26 23.09 11.21
N SER A 35 -3.10 22.11 10.86
CA SER A 35 -3.10 21.52 9.53
C SER A 35 -4.51 21.20 9.07
N ILE A 36 -4.72 21.23 7.76
CA ILE A 36 -5.98 20.82 7.13
C ILE A 36 -5.83 19.40 6.62
N VAL A 37 -6.74 18.52 7.04
CA VAL A 37 -6.82 17.12 6.64
C VAL A 37 -7.97 16.93 5.66
N LEU A 38 -7.68 16.32 4.52
CA LEU A 38 -8.67 15.78 3.58
C LEU A 38 -9.15 14.45 4.11
N LEU A 39 -10.43 14.33 4.42
CA LEU A 39 -11.02 13.10 4.97
C LEU A 39 -11.18 12.03 3.88
N ALA A 40 -11.10 10.77 4.28
CA ALA A 40 -11.29 9.63 3.38
C ALA A 40 -12.71 9.54 2.78
N SER A 41 -13.69 10.17 3.42
CA SER A 41 -15.07 10.28 2.90
C SER A 41 -15.24 11.35 1.82
N ASP A 42 -14.29 12.26 1.65
CA ASP A 42 -14.40 13.33 0.65
C ASP A 42 -14.40 12.74 -0.78
N PRO A 43 -15.30 13.17 -1.69
CA PRO A 43 -15.34 12.67 -3.07
C PRO A 43 -14.06 12.91 -3.88
N SER A 44 -13.24 13.90 -3.49
CA SER A 44 -11.94 14.16 -4.10
C SER A 44 -10.82 13.24 -3.56
N PHE A 45 -11.09 12.51 -2.46
CA PHE A 45 -10.13 11.58 -1.88
C PHE A 45 -10.08 10.28 -2.68
N LYS A 46 -8.87 9.86 -3.03
CA LYS A 46 -8.60 8.57 -3.68
C LYS A 46 -7.39 7.91 -3.06
N ILE A 47 -7.49 6.62 -2.82
CA ILE A 47 -6.40 5.81 -2.26
C ILE A 47 -6.31 4.46 -2.96
N GLY A 48 -5.09 4.02 -3.24
CA GLY A 48 -4.82 2.64 -3.62
C GLY A 48 -4.97 1.71 -2.41
N VAL A 49 -5.83 0.71 -2.55
CA VAL A 49 -6.06 -0.30 -1.52
C VAL A 49 -5.75 -1.69 -2.05
N ARG A 50 -5.54 -2.62 -1.13
CA ARG A 50 -5.50 -4.04 -1.43
C ARG A 50 -6.45 -4.80 -0.52
N MET A 51 -7.05 -5.85 -1.04
CA MET A 51 -7.87 -6.77 -0.25
C MET A 51 -6.96 -7.69 0.58
N ALA A 52 -7.25 -7.83 1.87
CA ALA A 52 -6.46 -8.69 2.77
C ALA A 52 -6.51 -10.17 2.34
N ARG A 53 -7.66 -10.61 1.80
CA ARG A 53 -7.91 -12.02 1.47
C ARG A 53 -7.10 -12.53 0.26
N ASN A 54 -7.11 -11.80 -0.84
CA ASN A 54 -6.54 -12.25 -2.13
C ASN A 54 -5.49 -11.31 -2.70
N GLN A 55 -5.13 -10.24 -1.97
CA GLN A 55 -4.13 -9.22 -2.37
C GLN A 55 -4.51 -8.44 -3.63
N SER A 56 -5.75 -8.57 -4.13
CA SER A 56 -6.22 -7.79 -5.28
C SER A 56 -6.18 -6.32 -4.98
N ILE A 57 -5.77 -5.54 -5.98
CA ILE A 57 -5.52 -4.11 -5.88
C ILE A 57 -6.70 -3.36 -6.49
N GLY A 58 -7.11 -2.28 -5.83
CA GLY A 58 -8.14 -1.40 -6.31
C GLY A 58 -7.90 0.05 -5.90
N ILE A 59 -8.75 0.92 -6.41
CA ILE A 59 -8.83 2.33 -6.05
C ILE A 59 -10.10 2.52 -5.23
N LEU A 60 -9.96 3.09 -4.05
CA LEU A 60 -11.08 3.47 -3.19
C LEU A 60 -11.25 4.99 -3.25
N SER A 61 -12.46 5.43 -3.56
CA SER A 61 -12.87 6.84 -3.60
C SER A 61 -13.91 7.12 -2.53
N GLY A 62 -13.83 8.27 -1.86
CA GLY A 62 -14.84 8.71 -0.90
C GLY A 62 -16.18 9.04 -1.57
N GLN A 63 -17.29 8.81 -0.83
CA GLN A 63 -18.65 9.11 -1.32
C GLN A 63 -19.47 9.96 -0.34
N GLY A 64 -18.84 10.67 0.54
CA GLY A 64 -19.49 11.37 1.63
C GLY A 64 -19.80 10.43 2.80
N SER A 65 -20.24 10.99 3.93
CA SER A 65 -20.54 10.25 5.16
C SER A 65 -19.40 9.30 5.56
N ASN A 66 -19.70 8.05 5.83
CA ASN A 66 -18.70 7.03 6.20
C ASN A 66 -18.55 5.94 5.14
N SER A 67 -18.80 6.27 3.88
CA SER A 67 -18.82 5.34 2.76
C SER A 67 -17.87 5.74 1.63
N GLY A 68 -17.48 4.75 0.84
CA GLY A 68 -16.68 4.92 -0.36
C GLY A 68 -17.01 3.86 -1.40
N ILE A 69 -16.51 4.06 -2.62
CA ILE A 69 -16.61 3.11 -3.72
C ILE A 69 -15.22 2.54 -3.99
N LEU A 70 -15.13 1.22 -3.95
CA LEU A 70 -13.99 0.45 -4.41
C LEU A 70 -14.16 0.09 -5.89
N GLU A 71 -13.15 0.36 -6.68
CA GLU A 71 -13.02 -0.12 -8.06
C GLU A 71 -11.76 -1.00 -8.16
N LEU A 72 -11.94 -2.29 -8.50
CA LEU A 72 -10.80 -3.20 -8.68
C LEU A 72 -10.14 -2.97 -10.03
N LEU A 73 -8.81 -3.05 -10.03
CA LEU A 73 -8.00 -3.02 -11.26
C LEU A 73 -7.98 -4.38 -11.97
N ASP A 74 -8.22 -5.46 -11.24
CA ASP A 74 -8.32 -6.82 -11.76
C ASP A 74 -9.77 -7.28 -11.76
N ASN A 75 -10.34 -7.46 -12.94
CA ASN A 75 -11.73 -7.88 -13.15
C ASN A 75 -11.96 -9.38 -12.94
N THR A 76 -10.91 -10.18 -12.76
CA THR A 76 -11.01 -11.63 -12.50
C THR A 76 -11.16 -11.93 -11.00
N ALA A 77 -10.78 -10.99 -10.15
CA ALA A 77 -10.82 -11.15 -8.71
C ALA A 77 -12.24 -10.92 -8.17
N LYS A 78 -12.79 -11.91 -7.47
CA LYS A 78 -14.12 -11.77 -6.83
C LYS A 78 -14.05 -10.92 -5.57
N ILE A 79 -14.95 -9.95 -5.48
CA ILE A 79 -15.22 -9.18 -4.27
C ILE A 79 -16.27 -9.92 -3.45
N MET A 80 -16.04 -10.06 -2.15
CA MET A 80 -17.01 -10.63 -1.22
C MET A 80 -17.40 -9.61 -0.16
N LYS A 81 -18.62 -9.73 0.35
CA LYS A 81 -19.04 -8.97 1.52
C LYS A 81 -18.11 -9.25 2.70
N ASN A 82 -17.77 -8.21 3.46
CA ASN A 82 -16.82 -8.21 4.56
C ASN A 82 -15.33 -8.39 4.16
N ASP A 83 -14.98 -8.32 2.87
CA ASP A 83 -13.57 -8.24 2.48
C ASP A 83 -12.93 -7.00 3.10
N ILE A 84 -11.82 -7.20 3.80
CA ILE A 84 -11.06 -6.16 4.49
C ILE A 84 -10.13 -5.46 3.50
N LEU A 85 -10.13 -4.14 3.56
CA LEU A 85 -9.30 -3.28 2.74
C LEU A 85 -8.18 -2.65 3.58
N LEU A 86 -6.97 -2.81 3.11
CA LEU A 86 -5.76 -2.19 3.67
C LEU A 86 -5.20 -1.19 2.66
N SER A 87 -4.58 -0.12 3.15
CA SER A 87 -3.86 0.79 2.26
C SER A 87 -2.71 0.04 1.58
N ARG A 88 -2.60 0.20 0.25
CA ARG A 88 -1.48 -0.37 -0.51
C ARG A 88 -0.16 0.34 -0.18
N GLY A 89 -0.25 1.60 0.20
CA GLY A 89 0.89 2.49 0.32
C GLY A 89 1.22 3.18 -1.01
N SER A 90 2.01 4.23 -0.91
CA SER A 90 2.51 5.02 -2.03
C SER A 90 4.04 4.99 -2.05
N THR A 91 4.65 5.40 -3.15
CA THR A 91 6.11 5.56 -3.26
C THR A 91 6.62 6.44 -2.12
N ASN A 92 7.66 6.01 -1.42
CA ASN A 92 8.22 6.69 -0.25
C ASN A 92 7.20 6.90 0.89
N ASN A 93 6.18 6.05 0.99
CA ASN A 93 5.13 6.10 2.02
C ASN A 93 4.36 7.43 2.07
N THR A 94 4.36 8.19 0.99
CA THR A 94 3.60 9.44 0.85
C THR A 94 2.76 9.43 -0.44
N PRO A 95 1.48 9.81 -0.37
CA PRO A 95 0.74 10.25 0.81
C PRO A 95 0.26 9.15 1.75
N PHE A 96 0.36 7.86 1.36
CA PHE A 96 -0.21 6.77 2.15
C PHE A 96 0.83 5.77 2.60
N VAL A 97 0.79 5.47 3.91
CA VAL A 97 1.56 4.40 4.52
C VAL A 97 0.90 3.06 4.21
N PRO A 98 1.65 2.00 3.84
CA PRO A 98 1.09 0.70 3.55
C PRO A 98 0.58 -0.03 4.81
N GLY A 99 -0.44 -0.88 4.63
CA GLY A 99 -0.94 -1.76 5.69
C GLY A 99 -1.90 -1.11 6.70
N VAL A 100 -2.26 0.16 6.52
CA VAL A 100 -3.24 0.83 7.38
C VAL A 100 -4.63 0.27 7.08
N PRO A 101 -5.42 -0.17 8.09
CA PRO A 101 -6.82 -0.55 7.89
C PRO A 101 -7.63 0.62 7.34
N VAL A 102 -8.38 0.40 6.27
CA VAL A 102 -9.17 1.44 5.62
C VAL A 102 -10.67 1.21 5.87
N GLY A 103 -11.15 0.02 5.58
CA GLY A 103 -12.57 -0.31 5.70
C GLY A 103 -12.85 -1.74 5.25
N PHE A 104 -14.13 -2.02 5.05
CA PHE A 104 -14.59 -3.33 4.59
C PHE A 104 -15.72 -3.19 3.57
N VAL A 105 -15.85 -4.18 2.71
CA VAL A 105 -16.90 -4.25 1.69
C VAL A 105 -18.26 -4.51 2.33
N THR A 106 -19.22 -3.64 2.08
CA THR A 106 -20.61 -3.80 2.54
C THR A 106 -21.48 -4.48 1.51
N LYS A 107 -21.27 -4.14 0.22
CA LYS A 107 -22.01 -4.68 -0.91
C LYS A 107 -21.09 -4.79 -2.12
N ALA A 108 -21.00 -5.97 -2.72
CA ALA A 108 -20.37 -6.16 -4.02
C ALA A 108 -21.40 -5.97 -5.14
N SER A 109 -21.03 -5.27 -6.20
CA SER A 109 -21.88 -5.13 -7.38
C SER A 109 -21.49 -6.20 -8.38
N ASP A 110 -22.34 -7.23 -8.52
CA ASP A 110 -22.19 -8.26 -9.55
C ASP A 110 -22.65 -7.73 -10.91
N SER A 111 -21.91 -6.78 -11.48
CA SER A 111 -22.22 -6.36 -12.83
C SER A 111 -21.52 -7.29 -13.83
N THR A 112 -22.26 -8.29 -14.27
CA THR A 112 -21.85 -9.31 -15.27
C THR A 112 -21.38 -8.70 -16.60
N ASN A 113 -21.59 -7.39 -16.81
CA ASN A 113 -21.31 -6.68 -18.06
C ASN A 113 -20.34 -5.48 -17.89
N SER A 114 -19.74 -5.25 -16.73
CA SER A 114 -18.78 -4.14 -16.57
C SER A 114 -17.33 -4.61 -16.64
N VAL A 115 -16.53 -3.77 -17.28
CA VAL A 115 -15.07 -3.97 -17.44
C VAL A 115 -14.33 -3.91 -16.10
N SER A 116 -14.93 -3.32 -15.07
CA SER A 116 -14.37 -3.24 -13.71
C SER A 116 -15.39 -3.68 -12.65
N GLN A 117 -14.92 -4.37 -11.62
CA GLN A 117 -15.74 -4.73 -10.47
C GLN A 117 -15.76 -3.58 -9.47
N VAL A 118 -16.97 -3.22 -9.04
CA VAL A 118 -17.23 -2.11 -8.12
C VAL A 118 -17.90 -2.64 -6.85
N ALA A 119 -17.57 -2.05 -5.71
CA ALA A 119 -18.17 -2.41 -4.43
C ALA A 119 -18.34 -1.20 -3.53
N ASP A 120 -19.41 -1.21 -2.72
CA ASP A 120 -19.61 -0.24 -1.66
C ASP A 120 -18.76 -0.63 -0.44
N VAL A 121 -18.12 0.35 0.16
CA VAL A 121 -17.19 0.19 1.28
C VAL A 121 -17.64 1.07 2.44
N SER A 122 -17.57 0.55 3.66
CA SER A 122 -17.67 1.32 4.90
C SER A 122 -16.28 1.51 5.49
N PHE A 123 -15.93 2.74 5.87
CA PHE A 123 -14.68 3.02 6.56
C PHE A 123 -14.71 2.49 7.99
N TYR A 124 -13.57 2.04 8.52
CA TYR A 124 -13.45 1.64 9.94
C TYR A 124 -13.49 2.86 10.86
N ALA A 125 -12.84 3.96 10.48
CA ALA A 125 -12.90 5.20 11.22
C ALA A 125 -14.29 5.84 11.05
N ASN A 126 -14.93 6.25 12.15
CA ASN A 126 -16.14 7.05 12.05
C ASN A 126 -15.77 8.49 11.69
N LEU A 127 -15.82 8.79 10.39
CA LEU A 127 -15.40 10.09 9.85
C LEU A 127 -16.37 11.24 10.17
N ASN A 128 -17.57 10.93 10.67
CA ASN A 128 -18.56 11.92 11.12
C ASN A 128 -18.38 12.34 12.58
N ALA A 129 -17.65 11.51 13.38
CA ALA A 129 -17.45 11.75 14.80
C ALA A 129 -15.99 11.45 15.18
N LEU A 130 -15.09 12.30 14.71
CA LEU A 130 -13.66 12.19 14.98
C LEU A 130 -13.31 12.93 16.28
N GLY A 131 -12.70 12.21 17.22
CA GLY A 131 -12.08 12.76 18.42
C GLY A 131 -10.58 12.95 18.22
N ILE A 132 -9.79 12.01 18.75
CA ILE A 132 -8.33 12.04 18.64
C ILE A 132 -7.88 11.40 17.32
N VAL A 133 -6.97 12.07 16.62
CA VAL A 133 -6.31 11.57 15.43
C VAL A 133 -4.81 11.61 15.60
N SER A 134 -4.09 10.74 14.89
CA SER A 134 -2.64 10.68 14.85
C SER A 134 -2.13 10.89 13.43
N VAL A 135 -1.09 11.70 13.27
CA VAL A 135 -0.41 11.88 12.00
C VAL A 135 0.84 11.00 11.99
N ILE A 136 0.99 10.18 10.97
CA ILE A 136 2.17 9.30 10.82
C ILE A 136 3.32 10.13 10.29
N LEU A 137 4.26 10.51 11.15
CA LEU A 137 5.42 11.34 10.79
C LEU A 137 6.50 10.52 10.06
N LYS A 138 6.66 9.25 10.43
CA LYS A 138 7.64 8.33 9.83
C LYS A 138 7.01 6.94 9.73
N ALA A 139 7.06 6.36 8.56
CA ALA A 139 6.65 4.98 8.34
C ALA A 139 7.87 4.08 8.19
N SER A 140 7.70 2.79 8.44
CA SER A 140 8.72 1.79 8.11
C SER A 140 8.90 1.70 6.61
N ASP A 141 10.13 1.50 6.14
CA ASP A 141 10.43 1.28 4.72
C ASP A 141 9.96 -0.10 4.24
N SER A 142 9.60 -1.00 5.16
CA SER A 142 9.04 -2.30 4.83
C SER A 142 7.54 -2.22 4.58
N ASN A 143 7.08 -2.73 3.43
CA ASN A 143 5.66 -2.91 3.16
C ASN A 143 5.18 -4.22 3.84
N PRO A 144 4.23 -4.17 4.81
CA PRO A 144 3.75 -5.38 5.48
C PRO A 144 3.19 -6.45 4.53
N GLY A 145 2.71 -6.05 3.35
CA GLY A 145 2.25 -6.98 2.33
C GLY A 145 3.38 -7.75 1.64
N ASN A 146 4.62 -7.27 1.71
CA ASN A 146 5.77 -8.00 1.17
C ASN A 146 6.15 -9.19 2.07
N ALA A 147 5.76 -9.19 3.34
CA ALA A 147 5.97 -10.33 4.24
C ALA A 147 5.17 -11.58 3.82
N LEU A 148 4.13 -11.40 3.00
CA LEU A 148 3.32 -12.49 2.45
C LEU A 148 3.82 -13.00 1.09
N ILE A 149 4.82 -12.34 0.50
CA ILE A 149 5.47 -12.78 -0.73
C ILE A 149 6.65 -13.66 -0.33
N PRO A 150 6.70 -14.95 -0.74
CA PRO A 150 7.86 -15.79 -0.50
C PRO A 150 9.12 -15.11 -1.05
N GLU A 151 10.19 -15.11 -0.26
CA GLU A 151 11.48 -14.62 -0.75
C GLU A 151 11.87 -15.36 -2.03
N ALA A 152 12.28 -14.62 -3.06
CA ALA A 152 12.76 -15.25 -4.29
C ALA A 152 13.92 -16.22 -3.95
N PRO A 153 13.94 -17.44 -4.52
CA PRO A 153 14.99 -18.40 -4.22
C PRO A 153 16.34 -17.77 -4.53
N LYS A 154 17.23 -17.81 -3.53
CA LYS A 154 18.60 -17.33 -3.72
C LYS A 154 19.22 -18.07 -4.91
N PRO A 155 19.87 -17.36 -5.84
CA PRO A 155 20.52 -18.02 -6.98
C PRO A 155 21.52 -19.04 -6.44
N THR A 156 21.32 -20.30 -6.79
CA THR A 156 22.28 -21.37 -6.48
C THR A 156 23.57 -21.02 -7.19
N PRO A 157 24.73 -20.95 -6.50
CA PRO A 157 25.98 -20.69 -7.16
C PRO A 157 26.22 -21.80 -8.22
N ILE A 158 26.41 -21.39 -9.45
CA ILE A 158 26.77 -22.31 -10.53
C ILE A 158 28.11 -22.92 -10.15
N PRO A 159 28.23 -24.26 -10.07
CA PRO A 159 29.53 -24.89 -9.77
C PRO A 159 30.53 -24.50 -10.84
N THR A 160 31.53 -23.73 -10.45
CA THR A 160 32.66 -23.38 -11.33
C THR A 160 33.54 -24.62 -11.45
N VAL A 161 33.54 -25.26 -12.61
CA VAL A 161 34.48 -26.34 -12.92
C VAL A 161 35.82 -25.69 -13.22
N THR A 162 36.76 -25.82 -12.30
CA THR A 162 38.15 -25.41 -12.54
C THR A 162 38.83 -26.47 -13.42
N VAL A 163 39.03 -26.20 -14.70
CA VAL A 163 39.80 -27.06 -15.60
C VAL A 163 41.27 -26.72 -15.42
N TYR A 164 42.00 -27.64 -14.84
CA TYR A 164 43.47 -27.54 -14.81
C TYR A 164 44.03 -27.88 -16.19
N ALA A 165 44.71 -26.95 -16.81
CA ALA A 165 45.48 -27.21 -18.03
C ALA A 165 46.63 -28.15 -17.69
N THR A 166 46.67 -29.32 -18.33
CA THR A 166 47.80 -30.24 -18.24
C THR A 166 49.01 -29.60 -18.95
N PRO A 167 50.18 -29.48 -18.33
CA PRO A 167 51.33 -28.92 -19.01
C PRO A 167 51.77 -29.83 -20.17
N THR A 168 51.85 -29.27 -21.37
CA THR A 168 52.36 -29.94 -22.55
C THR A 168 53.85 -30.23 -22.34
N ALA A 169 54.18 -31.49 -22.42
CA ALA A 169 55.62 -31.92 -22.35
C ALA A 169 56.46 -31.26 -23.47
N SER A 170 57.48 -30.56 -23.03
CA SER A 170 58.49 -29.98 -23.96
C SER A 170 59.22 -31.06 -24.74
N PRO A 171 59.43 -30.93 -26.07
CA PRO A 171 60.19 -31.92 -26.84
C PRO A 171 61.65 -31.92 -26.42
N SER A 172 62.18 -33.12 -26.14
CA SER A 172 63.63 -33.34 -25.89
C SER A 172 64.44 -32.95 -27.07
N PRO A 173 65.66 -32.34 -26.90
CA PRO A 173 66.56 -32.05 -28.00
C PRO A 173 67.20 -33.32 -28.55
N SER A 174 67.11 -33.53 -29.86
CA SER A 174 67.85 -34.56 -30.62
C SER A 174 69.33 -34.28 -30.61
N LYS A 175 70.11 -35.26 -30.12
CA LYS A 175 71.55 -35.23 -30.31
C LYS A 175 71.91 -35.72 -31.72
N SER A 176 72.63 -34.91 -32.43
CA SER A 176 73.52 -35.33 -33.57
C SER A 176 74.83 -35.74 -33.09
#